data_8b48d17d4026b1b49f61588f7962ca43
#
_entry.id   8b48d17d4026b1b49f61588f7962ca43
#
_cell.length_a   1.000
_cell.length_b   1.000
_cell.length_c   1.000
_cell.angle_alpha   90.00
_cell.angle_beta   90.00
_cell.angle_gamma   90.00
#
_symmetry.space_group_name_H-M   'P 1'
#
loop_
_entity.id
_entity.type
_entity.pdbx_description
1 polymer ?
#
loop_
_entity_poly.entity_id
_entity_poly.type
_entity_poly.pdbx_seq_one_letter_code
_entity_poly.pdbx_strand_id
1 'polypeptide(L)'
;MIKRVRIAIDHGNRNIKTVNTTFTTGITESDIRPGRGIEYLEHNGKFYVPSNRRIPYQRDKTTDARFFYLTLLGIAKELELNKNIEKGDLIQVQMPIGLPPKHFAELYDKYEKFFRGNGEMLQFSYNQKEYHVTITDVMAFPQDYAAIMLQHKEISAYPKVVGVDIGGFTTDYLMFRSGVEDMEICDSMETGIIILYNRIIARIRADYDVLLEEADIDSIIQGNTGFYGAKVVNAVLQEAGAYVTDLLSSLRER
;
A
#
# COMPACT_ATOMS: atom_id res chain seq x y z
N MET A 1 -12.99 -0.73 28.58
CA MET A 1 -13.45 -2.12 28.27
C MET A 1 -12.40 -2.75 27.34
N ILE A 2 -12.30 -4.11 27.25
CA ILE A 2 -11.42 -4.73 26.24
C ILE A 2 -12.20 -4.89 24.95
N LYS A 3 -11.68 -4.33 23.86
CA LYS A 3 -12.24 -4.44 22.49
C LYS A 3 -11.29 -5.24 21.62
N ARG A 4 -11.82 -6.16 20.84
CA ARG A 4 -11.04 -6.92 19.84
C ARG A 4 -11.44 -6.49 18.45
N VAL A 5 -10.45 -6.12 17.65
CA VAL A 5 -10.66 -5.66 16.26
C VAL A 5 -9.69 -6.38 15.33
N ARG A 6 -10.11 -6.58 14.08
CA ARG A 6 -9.24 -7.05 13.01
C ARG A 6 -9.03 -5.92 12.03
N ILE A 7 -7.77 -5.56 11.79
CA ILE A 7 -7.39 -4.47 10.89
C ILE A 7 -6.35 -5.01 9.91
N ALA A 8 -6.78 -5.24 8.68
CA ALA A 8 -5.86 -5.63 7.61
C ALA A 8 -5.11 -4.41 7.10
N ILE A 9 -3.79 -4.53 6.91
CA ILE A 9 -2.95 -3.44 6.40
C ILE A 9 -2.07 -3.96 5.26
N ASP A 10 -2.22 -3.36 4.09
CA ASP A 10 -1.29 -3.52 2.98
C ASP A 10 -0.25 -2.40 3.02
N HIS A 11 1.00 -2.78 3.25
CA HIS A 11 2.14 -1.88 3.26
C HIS A 11 2.72 -1.69 1.86
N GLY A 12 1.91 -1.14 0.93
CA GLY A 12 2.39 -0.84 -0.42
C GLY A 12 3.53 0.20 -0.41
N ASN A 13 4.40 0.17 -1.42
CA ASN A 13 5.47 1.17 -1.55
C ASN A 13 4.96 2.54 -2.02
N ARG A 14 3.77 2.60 -2.62
CA ARG A 14 3.10 3.85 -3.01
C ARG A 14 2.16 4.33 -1.92
N ASN A 15 1.28 3.46 -1.47
CA ASN A 15 0.25 3.76 -0.48
C ASN A 15 0.17 2.66 0.58
N ILE A 16 -0.11 3.06 1.81
CA ILE A 16 -0.65 2.18 2.83
C ILE A 16 -2.15 2.08 2.60
N LYS A 17 -2.67 0.86 2.60
CA LYS A 17 -4.10 0.61 2.43
C LYS A 17 -4.62 -0.18 3.62
N THR A 18 -5.78 0.20 4.11
CA THR A 18 -6.56 -0.53 5.09
C THR A 18 -7.95 -0.83 4.50
N VAL A 19 -8.87 -1.37 5.27
CA VAL A 19 -10.23 -1.66 4.77
C VAL A 19 -10.94 -0.39 4.32
N ASN A 20 -10.80 0.71 5.06
CA ASN A 20 -11.55 1.94 4.83
C ASN A 20 -10.68 3.14 4.44
N THR A 21 -9.35 3.03 4.53
CA THR A 21 -8.47 4.17 4.28
C THR A 21 -7.32 3.83 3.36
N THR A 22 -6.90 4.82 2.58
CA THR A 22 -5.70 4.77 1.75
C THR A 22 -4.96 6.07 1.90
N PHE A 23 -3.64 6.01 2.14
CA PHE A 23 -2.80 7.20 2.26
C PHE A 23 -1.38 6.90 1.77
N THR A 24 -0.66 7.95 1.40
CA THR A 24 0.71 7.83 0.85
C THR A 24 1.64 7.14 1.85
N THR A 25 2.51 6.25 1.36
CA THR A 25 3.58 5.64 2.14
C THR A 25 4.68 6.67 2.42
N GLY A 26 4.32 7.68 3.18
CA GLY A 26 5.16 8.83 3.53
C GLY A 26 4.82 9.34 4.92
N ILE A 27 5.85 9.55 5.74
CA ILE A 27 5.71 10.08 7.10
C ILE A 27 6.97 10.86 7.47
N THR A 28 6.80 11.95 8.20
CA THR A 28 7.89 12.74 8.76
C THR A 28 7.81 12.74 10.27
N GLU A 29 8.97 12.60 10.92
CA GLU A 29 9.11 12.70 12.38
C GLU A 29 9.48 14.12 12.76
N SER A 30 8.92 14.62 13.87
CA SER A 30 9.20 15.94 14.45
C SER A 30 9.16 15.88 15.97
N ASP A 31 10.04 16.64 16.62
CA ASP A 31 9.98 16.88 18.06
C ASP A 31 9.05 18.06 18.40
N ILE A 32 8.57 18.77 17.39
CA ILE A 32 7.68 19.92 17.55
C ILE A 32 6.26 19.52 17.17
N ARG A 33 5.31 19.82 18.04
CA ARG A 33 3.90 19.55 17.79
C ARG A 33 3.41 20.30 16.55
N PRO A 34 2.76 19.59 15.60
CA PRO A 34 2.19 20.20 14.40
C PRO A 34 1.14 21.26 14.72
N GLY A 35 1.01 22.22 13.82
CA GLY A 35 0.02 23.29 13.92
C GLY A 35 -1.43 22.79 13.86
N ARG A 36 -2.37 23.67 14.20
CA ARG A 36 -3.80 23.33 14.19
C ARG A 36 -4.28 22.91 12.79
N GLY A 37 -5.02 21.82 12.72
CA GLY A 37 -5.59 21.29 11.47
C GLY A 37 -4.64 20.36 10.70
N ILE A 38 -3.41 20.15 11.18
CA ILE A 38 -2.50 19.15 10.62
C ILE A 38 -2.75 17.81 11.30
N GLU A 39 -2.93 16.78 10.50
CA GLU A 39 -3.04 15.39 10.95
C GLU A 39 -1.71 14.90 11.51
N TYR A 40 -1.72 14.27 12.68
CA TYR A 40 -0.52 13.66 13.25
C TYR A 40 -0.84 12.52 14.23
N LEU A 41 0.13 11.63 14.38
CA LEU A 41 0.20 10.65 15.44
C LEU A 41 1.30 11.09 16.43
N GLU A 42 1.03 11.01 17.73
CA GLU A 42 2.00 11.28 18.79
C GLU A 42 2.29 9.98 19.55
N HIS A 43 3.57 9.63 19.63
CA HIS A 43 4.03 8.46 20.36
C HIS A 43 5.42 8.73 20.95
N ASN A 44 5.59 8.41 22.23
CA ASN A 44 6.85 8.60 22.97
C ASN A 44 7.43 10.02 22.88
N GLY A 45 6.56 11.04 22.92
CA GLY A 45 6.95 12.45 22.87
C GLY A 45 7.38 12.96 21.49
N LYS A 46 7.21 12.15 20.44
CA LYS A 46 7.47 12.54 19.06
C LYS A 46 6.18 12.59 18.25
N PHE A 47 6.19 13.42 17.22
CA PHE A 47 5.06 13.65 16.32
C PHE A 47 5.38 13.08 14.95
N TYR A 48 4.47 12.26 14.41
CA TYR A 48 4.58 11.61 13.11
C TYR A 48 3.48 12.17 12.20
N VAL A 49 3.89 12.91 11.19
CA VAL A 49 3.00 13.64 10.28
C VAL A 49 2.95 12.91 8.94
N PRO A 50 1.77 12.51 8.45
CA PRO A 50 1.63 11.99 7.09
C PRO A 50 2.21 12.94 6.06
N SER A 51 2.89 12.40 5.07
CA SER A 51 3.57 13.16 4.02
C SER A 51 3.20 12.63 2.64
N ASN A 52 2.98 13.52 1.70
CA ASN A 52 2.83 13.15 0.29
C ASN A 52 4.17 12.72 -0.36
N ARG A 53 5.28 12.99 0.32
CA ARG A 53 6.60 12.53 -0.10
C ARG A 53 6.80 11.09 0.35
N ARG A 54 6.79 10.17 -0.60
CA ARG A 54 6.96 8.73 -0.33
C ARG A 54 8.33 8.39 0.25
N ILE A 55 8.35 7.38 1.11
CA ILE A 55 9.57 6.68 1.49
C ILE A 55 10.15 6.02 0.22
N PRO A 56 11.47 6.10 -0.04
CA PRO A 56 12.09 5.37 -1.13
C PRO A 56 11.76 3.87 -1.08
N TYR A 57 11.74 3.22 -2.24
CA TYR A 57 11.48 1.78 -2.34
C TYR A 57 12.34 0.99 -1.34
N GLN A 58 11.69 0.10 -0.62
CA GLN A 58 12.34 -0.83 0.29
C GLN A 58 11.79 -2.23 0.06
N ARG A 59 12.69 -3.16 -0.28
CA ARG A 59 12.37 -4.59 -0.36
C ARG A 59 11.98 -5.12 1.02
N ASP A 60 12.77 -4.80 2.03
CA ASP A 60 12.56 -5.20 3.42
C ASP A 60 12.17 -3.98 4.27
N LYS A 61 10.88 -3.83 4.50
CA LYS A 61 10.31 -2.71 5.25
C LYS A 61 10.61 -2.76 6.75
N THR A 62 11.04 -3.91 7.26
CA THR A 62 11.40 -4.07 8.68
C THR A 62 12.70 -3.35 9.05
N THR A 63 13.47 -2.92 8.05
CA THR A 63 14.70 -2.15 8.26
C THR A 63 14.46 -0.66 8.46
N ASP A 64 13.22 -0.20 8.32
CA ASP A 64 12.86 1.22 8.44
C ASP A 64 11.68 1.37 9.42
N ALA A 65 11.97 1.93 10.60
CA ALA A 65 10.98 2.12 11.66
C ALA A 65 9.77 2.97 11.25
N ARG A 66 9.87 3.77 10.17
CA ARG A 66 8.76 4.56 9.65
C ARG A 66 7.58 3.68 9.24
N PHE A 67 7.81 2.45 8.79
CA PHE A 67 6.73 1.53 8.46
C PHE A 67 5.92 1.10 9.69
N PHE A 68 6.54 1.01 10.86
CA PHE A 68 5.82 0.78 12.10
C PHE A 68 4.89 1.95 12.44
N TYR A 69 5.35 3.20 12.29
CA TYR A 69 4.51 4.37 12.52
C TYR A 69 3.42 4.57 11.49
N LEU A 70 3.67 4.21 10.23
CA LEU A 70 2.62 4.13 9.20
C LEU A 70 1.56 3.07 9.55
N THR A 71 1.98 1.95 10.17
CA THR A 71 1.05 0.94 10.70
C THR A 71 0.19 1.49 11.82
N LEU A 72 0.79 2.17 12.80
CA LEU A 72 0.04 2.82 13.88
C LEU A 72 -0.93 3.88 13.36
N LEU A 73 -0.53 4.63 12.34
CA LEU A 73 -1.40 5.59 11.66
C LEU A 73 -2.58 4.91 10.97
N GLY A 74 -2.35 3.79 10.27
CA GLY A 74 -3.41 2.99 9.66
C GLY A 74 -4.39 2.43 10.69
N ILE A 75 -3.87 1.89 11.81
CA ILE A 75 -4.68 1.44 12.94
C ILE A 75 -5.50 2.60 13.50
N ALA A 76 -4.90 3.76 13.76
CA ALA A 76 -5.59 4.91 14.32
C ALA A 76 -6.76 5.39 13.44
N LYS A 77 -6.54 5.47 12.13
CA LYS A 77 -7.57 5.84 11.15
C LYS A 77 -8.76 4.86 11.16
N GLU A 78 -8.49 3.56 11.20
CA GLU A 78 -9.56 2.55 11.30
C GLU A 78 -10.31 2.62 12.63
N LEU A 79 -9.61 2.85 13.73
CA LEU A 79 -10.23 3.00 15.04
C LEU A 79 -11.07 4.28 15.17
N GLU A 80 -10.69 5.36 14.48
CA GLU A 80 -11.47 6.60 14.45
C GLU A 80 -12.81 6.41 13.72
N LEU A 81 -12.83 5.59 12.67
CA LEU A 81 -14.05 5.25 11.92
C LEU A 81 -14.94 4.25 12.67
N ASN A 82 -14.40 3.52 13.63
CA ASN A 82 -15.13 2.49 14.38
C ASN A 82 -15.91 3.12 15.56
N LYS A 83 -17.21 3.29 15.36
CA LYS A 83 -18.12 3.87 16.35
C LYS A 83 -18.24 3.08 17.67
N ASN A 84 -17.76 1.85 17.72
CA ASN A 84 -17.79 1.01 18.92
C ASN A 84 -16.57 1.20 19.83
N ILE A 85 -15.62 2.05 19.44
CA ILE A 85 -14.40 2.35 20.20
C ILE A 85 -14.59 3.65 20.96
N GLU A 86 -14.54 3.55 22.29
CA GLU A 86 -14.69 4.67 23.21
C GLU A 86 -13.36 5.06 23.84
N LYS A 87 -13.32 6.26 24.41
CA LYS A 87 -12.14 6.74 25.14
C LYS A 87 -11.86 5.85 26.35
N GLY A 88 -10.62 5.38 26.49
CA GLY A 88 -10.18 4.53 27.58
C GLY A 88 -10.41 3.03 27.34
N ASP A 89 -10.91 2.62 26.18
CA ASP A 89 -10.94 1.22 25.81
C ASP A 89 -9.52 0.68 25.61
N LEU A 90 -9.29 -0.56 26.04
CA LEU A 90 -8.09 -1.33 25.75
C LEU A 90 -8.34 -2.14 24.48
N ILE A 91 -7.56 -1.87 23.44
CA ILE A 91 -7.85 -2.38 22.10
C ILE A 91 -6.85 -3.47 21.75
N GLN A 92 -7.33 -4.67 21.47
CA GLN A 92 -6.56 -5.80 20.96
C GLN A 92 -6.74 -5.88 19.45
N VAL A 93 -5.64 -5.71 18.69
CA VAL A 93 -5.63 -5.72 17.22
C VAL A 93 -5.05 -7.03 16.72
N GLN A 94 -5.82 -7.75 15.90
CA GLN A 94 -5.32 -8.81 15.03
C GLN A 94 -5.08 -8.19 13.65
N MET A 95 -3.88 -8.35 13.11
CA MET A 95 -3.44 -7.61 11.93
C MET A 95 -2.98 -8.55 10.81
N PRO A 96 -3.85 -8.87 9.84
CA PRO A 96 -3.41 -9.43 8.56
C PRO A 96 -2.57 -8.40 7.78
N ILE A 97 -1.45 -8.84 7.22
CA ILE A 97 -0.55 -8.00 6.40
C ILE A 97 -0.23 -8.66 5.07
N GLY A 98 -0.03 -7.86 4.02
CA GLY A 98 0.36 -8.33 2.69
C GLY A 98 1.88 -8.29 2.49
N LEU A 99 2.43 -9.33 1.85
CA LEU A 99 3.82 -9.44 1.44
C LEU A 99 3.91 -9.83 -0.04
N PRO A 100 4.85 -9.25 -0.81
CA PRO A 100 5.08 -9.68 -2.18
C PRO A 100 5.36 -11.19 -2.26
N PRO A 101 4.74 -11.92 -3.19
CA PRO A 101 4.88 -13.38 -3.31
C PRO A 101 6.34 -13.84 -3.38
N LYS A 102 7.16 -13.16 -4.18
CA LYS A 102 8.59 -13.43 -4.36
C LYS A 102 9.39 -13.47 -3.05
N HIS A 103 9.00 -12.67 -2.08
CA HIS A 103 9.75 -12.51 -0.83
C HIS A 103 9.03 -13.11 0.37
N PHE A 104 7.88 -13.73 0.14
CA PHE A 104 7.02 -14.23 1.21
C PHE A 104 7.77 -15.24 2.11
N ALA A 105 8.32 -16.31 1.53
CA ALA A 105 8.99 -17.37 2.29
C ALA A 105 10.22 -16.86 3.10
N GLU A 106 10.90 -15.82 2.59
CA GLU A 106 12.08 -15.25 3.25
C GLU A 106 11.71 -14.27 4.38
N LEU A 107 10.62 -13.53 4.22
CA LEU A 107 10.35 -12.36 5.05
C LEU A 107 9.14 -12.46 5.98
N TYR A 108 8.24 -13.47 5.81
CA TYR A 108 6.97 -13.49 6.56
C TYR A 108 7.17 -13.46 8.09
N ASP A 109 8.04 -14.30 8.63
CA ASP A 109 8.33 -14.38 10.07
C ASP A 109 8.95 -13.08 10.62
N LYS A 110 9.83 -12.46 9.84
CA LYS A 110 10.45 -11.20 10.19
C LYS A 110 9.46 -10.04 10.22
N TYR A 111 8.52 -10.01 9.24
CA TYR A 111 7.46 -9.01 9.18
C TYR A 111 6.46 -9.18 10.33
N GLU A 112 6.02 -10.41 10.61
CA GLU A 112 5.12 -10.68 11.73
C GLU A 112 5.72 -10.22 13.06
N LYS A 113 7.00 -10.52 13.30
CA LYS A 113 7.72 -10.08 14.50
C LYS A 113 7.86 -8.57 14.57
N PHE A 114 8.26 -7.94 13.46
CA PHE A 114 8.45 -6.48 13.41
C PHE A 114 7.16 -5.71 13.70
N PHE A 115 6.07 -6.06 13.03
CA PHE A 115 4.80 -5.34 13.18
C PHE A 115 4.06 -5.69 14.48
N ARG A 116 4.27 -6.88 15.03
CA ARG A 116 3.75 -7.22 16.36
C ARG A 116 4.50 -6.48 17.47
N GLY A 117 5.74 -6.13 17.22
CA GLY A 117 6.62 -5.56 18.24
C GLY A 117 6.82 -6.55 19.40
N ASN A 118 6.99 -6.02 20.62
CA ASN A 118 7.17 -6.84 21.82
C ASN A 118 5.85 -7.39 22.40
N GLY A 119 4.71 -7.16 21.75
CA GLY A 119 3.39 -7.50 22.28
C GLY A 119 2.95 -6.65 23.47
N GLU A 120 3.67 -5.56 23.75
CA GLU A 120 3.34 -4.60 24.80
C GLU A 120 2.18 -3.69 24.37
N MET A 121 1.54 -3.10 25.37
CA MET A 121 0.52 -2.09 25.13
C MET A 121 1.17 -0.80 24.64
N LEU A 122 0.79 -0.40 23.42
CA LEU A 122 1.18 0.85 22.79
C LEU A 122 0.20 1.95 23.22
N GLN A 123 0.72 3.01 23.78
CA GLN A 123 -0.04 4.21 24.11
C GLN A 123 0.38 5.32 23.15
N PHE A 124 -0.55 5.78 22.34
CA PHE A 124 -0.33 6.85 21.39
C PHE A 124 -1.57 7.73 21.24
N SER A 125 -1.40 8.93 20.74
CA SER A 125 -2.53 9.77 20.35
C SER A 125 -2.57 10.01 18.84
N TYR A 126 -3.78 10.07 18.28
CA TYR A 126 -4.03 10.47 16.91
C TYR A 126 -5.01 11.62 16.90
N ASN A 127 -4.59 12.76 16.35
CA ASN A 127 -5.36 14.01 16.35
C ASN A 127 -5.87 14.38 17.77
N GLN A 128 -5.03 14.21 18.80
CA GLN A 128 -5.31 14.47 20.22
C GLN A 128 -6.26 13.46 20.89
N LYS A 129 -6.73 12.43 20.19
CA LYS A 129 -7.47 11.31 20.77
C LYS A 129 -6.51 10.21 21.17
N GLU A 130 -6.55 9.81 22.42
CA GLU A 130 -5.67 8.80 23.00
C GLU A 130 -6.18 7.39 22.72
N TYR A 131 -5.26 6.49 22.40
CA TYR A 131 -5.52 5.07 22.14
C TYR A 131 -4.56 4.19 22.94
N HIS A 132 -5.09 3.07 23.44
CA HIS A 132 -4.35 2.01 24.13
C HIS A 132 -4.49 0.73 23.31
N VAL A 133 -3.46 0.37 22.57
CA VAL A 133 -3.51 -0.70 21.56
C VAL A 133 -2.47 -1.77 21.89
N THR A 134 -2.87 -3.02 21.85
CA THR A 134 -1.94 -4.17 21.82
C THR A 134 -2.13 -4.90 20.51
N ILE A 135 -1.07 -5.01 19.71
CA ILE A 135 -1.08 -5.86 18.51
C ILE A 135 -0.84 -7.29 18.99
N THR A 136 -1.94 -8.06 19.12
CA THR A 136 -1.91 -9.40 19.71
C THR A 136 -1.45 -10.46 18.73
N ASP A 137 -1.75 -10.26 17.45
CA ASP A 137 -1.43 -11.20 16.41
C ASP A 137 -1.18 -10.49 15.09
N VAL A 138 -0.18 -10.96 14.35
CA VAL A 138 0.13 -10.50 12.99
C VAL A 138 0.25 -11.72 12.10
N MET A 139 -0.47 -11.75 11.00
CA MET A 139 -0.49 -12.84 10.04
C MET A 139 -0.13 -12.31 8.66
N ALA A 140 0.98 -12.78 8.11
CA ALA A 140 1.42 -12.44 6.77
C ALA A 140 0.72 -13.31 5.72
N PHE A 141 0.30 -12.70 4.62
CA PHE A 141 -0.26 -13.37 3.45
C PHE A 141 0.44 -12.89 2.19
N PRO A 142 0.58 -13.73 1.16
CA PRO A 142 0.98 -13.25 -0.16
C PRO A 142 0.01 -12.15 -0.63
N GLN A 143 0.56 -11.04 -1.14
CA GLN A 143 -0.26 -9.98 -1.74
C GLN A 143 -1.10 -10.59 -2.85
N ASP A 144 -2.29 -10.02 -3.10
CA ASP A 144 -3.29 -10.44 -4.08
C ASP A 144 -3.94 -11.79 -3.86
N TYR A 145 -3.30 -12.71 -3.12
CA TYR A 145 -3.89 -14.02 -2.81
C TYR A 145 -5.31 -13.88 -2.25
N ALA A 146 -5.49 -13.02 -1.25
CA ALA A 146 -6.81 -12.81 -0.63
C ALA A 146 -7.84 -12.25 -1.63
N ALA A 147 -7.44 -11.34 -2.52
CA ALA A 147 -8.33 -10.77 -3.54
C ALA A 147 -8.74 -11.83 -4.57
N ILE A 148 -7.79 -12.64 -5.02
CA ILE A 148 -8.05 -13.71 -5.98
C ILE A 148 -8.93 -14.80 -5.36
N MET A 149 -8.73 -15.15 -4.08
CA MET A 149 -9.53 -16.15 -3.38
C MET A 149 -11.01 -15.76 -3.21
N LEU A 150 -11.35 -14.47 -3.27
CA LEU A 150 -12.75 -14.04 -3.35
C LEU A 150 -13.45 -14.53 -4.63
N GLN A 151 -12.69 -14.79 -5.68
CA GLN A 151 -13.17 -15.31 -6.98
C GLN A 151 -12.89 -16.81 -7.15
N HIS A 152 -12.62 -17.55 -6.06
CA HIS A 152 -12.20 -18.95 -6.11
C HIS A 152 -13.11 -19.87 -6.97
N LYS A 153 -14.42 -19.68 -6.90
CA LYS A 153 -15.38 -20.45 -7.72
C LYS A 153 -15.17 -20.21 -9.21
N GLU A 154 -14.90 -18.97 -9.59
CA GLU A 154 -14.69 -18.60 -10.99
C GLU A 154 -13.35 -19.08 -11.49
N ILE A 155 -12.27 -18.84 -10.75
CA ILE A 155 -10.92 -19.27 -11.15
C ILE A 155 -10.78 -20.79 -11.22
N SER A 156 -11.49 -21.55 -10.37
CA SER A 156 -11.46 -23.01 -10.38
C SER A 156 -12.11 -23.63 -11.63
N ALA A 157 -12.91 -22.87 -12.37
CA ALA A 157 -13.51 -23.31 -13.63
C ALA A 157 -12.49 -23.34 -14.80
N TYR A 158 -11.34 -22.69 -14.62
CA TYR A 158 -10.31 -22.59 -15.66
C TYR A 158 -9.08 -23.42 -15.31
N PRO A 159 -8.45 -24.10 -16.30
CA PRO A 159 -7.25 -24.90 -16.06
C PRO A 159 -6.05 -24.05 -15.63
N LYS A 160 -5.99 -22.78 -16.07
CA LYS A 160 -4.96 -21.81 -15.69
C LYS A 160 -5.57 -20.41 -15.56
N VAL A 161 -5.23 -19.71 -14.49
CA VAL A 161 -5.58 -18.31 -14.26
C VAL A 161 -4.34 -17.57 -13.74
N VAL A 162 -4.08 -16.40 -14.24
CA VAL A 162 -3.03 -15.51 -13.75
C VAL A 162 -3.69 -14.30 -13.09
N GLY A 163 -3.42 -14.09 -11.81
CA GLY A 163 -3.67 -12.83 -11.14
C GLY A 163 -2.49 -11.89 -11.32
N VAL A 164 -2.75 -10.63 -11.64
CA VAL A 164 -1.71 -9.60 -11.81
C VAL A 164 -2.06 -8.40 -10.95
N ASP A 165 -1.16 -8.03 -10.04
CA ASP A 165 -1.24 -6.77 -9.28
C ASP A 165 -0.19 -5.78 -9.77
N ILE A 166 -0.63 -4.64 -10.26
CA ILE A 166 0.25 -3.55 -10.66
C ILE A 166 0.40 -2.60 -9.48
N GLY A 167 1.42 -2.87 -8.65
CA GLY A 167 1.76 -2.03 -7.52
C GLY A 167 2.50 -0.74 -7.91
N GLY A 168 2.99 -0.01 -6.89
CA GLY A 168 3.76 1.23 -7.12
C GLY A 168 5.10 0.97 -7.83
N PHE A 169 5.90 0.07 -7.28
CA PHE A 169 7.24 -0.25 -7.78
C PHE A 169 7.32 -1.60 -8.48
N THR A 170 6.51 -2.57 -8.04
CA THR A 170 6.49 -3.93 -8.58
C THR A 170 5.16 -4.21 -9.27
N THR A 171 5.19 -5.16 -10.19
CA THR A 171 4.03 -5.88 -10.68
C THR A 171 4.19 -7.31 -10.21
N ASP A 172 3.27 -7.75 -9.36
CA ASP A 172 3.25 -9.10 -8.81
C ASP A 172 2.29 -9.97 -9.64
N TYR A 173 2.63 -11.24 -9.84
CA TYR A 173 1.73 -12.17 -10.50
C TYR A 173 1.68 -13.52 -9.79
N LEU A 174 0.47 -14.06 -9.70
CA LEU A 174 0.15 -15.34 -9.10
C LEU A 174 -0.46 -16.25 -10.16
N MET A 175 0.08 -17.45 -10.30
CA MET A 175 -0.49 -18.49 -11.17
C MET A 175 -1.36 -19.44 -10.36
N PHE A 176 -2.54 -19.75 -10.89
CA PHE A 176 -3.44 -20.77 -10.36
C PHE A 176 -3.69 -21.83 -11.41
N ARG A 177 -3.62 -23.11 -11.00
CA ARG A 177 -4.00 -24.26 -11.82
C ARG A 177 -5.23 -24.93 -11.21
N SER A 178 -6.34 -24.89 -11.93
CA SER A 178 -7.63 -25.43 -11.44
C SER A 178 -7.98 -24.91 -10.02
N GLY A 179 -7.73 -23.63 -9.77
CA GLY A 179 -8.02 -22.96 -8.50
C GLY A 179 -6.96 -23.17 -7.39
N VAL A 180 -5.90 -23.93 -7.65
CA VAL A 180 -4.79 -24.13 -6.71
C VAL A 180 -3.59 -23.27 -7.12
N GLU A 181 -2.99 -22.57 -6.18
CA GLU A 181 -1.82 -21.73 -6.38
C GLU A 181 -0.59 -22.55 -6.81
N ASP A 182 0.10 -22.08 -7.85
CA ASP A 182 1.36 -22.64 -8.34
C ASP A 182 2.51 -21.70 -7.97
N MET A 183 3.07 -21.91 -6.76
CA MET A 183 4.12 -21.06 -6.20
C MET A 183 5.42 -21.04 -7.01
N GLU A 184 5.65 -22.04 -7.88
CA GLU A 184 6.86 -22.09 -8.72
C GLU A 184 6.85 -21.00 -9.81
N ILE A 185 5.64 -20.52 -10.18
CA ILE A 185 5.46 -19.54 -11.25
C ILE A 185 5.08 -18.16 -10.68
N CYS A 186 4.87 -18.03 -9.37
CA CYS A 186 4.59 -16.75 -8.75
C CYS A 186 5.88 -15.93 -8.62
N ASP A 187 5.86 -14.67 -9.10
CA ASP A 187 7.05 -13.80 -9.05
C ASP A 187 6.64 -12.32 -9.02
N SER A 188 7.61 -11.46 -8.87
CA SER A 188 7.49 -10.00 -8.86
C SER A 188 8.42 -9.40 -9.89
N MET A 189 7.90 -8.51 -10.73
CA MET A 189 8.68 -7.73 -11.70
C MET A 189 8.82 -6.28 -11.21
N GLU A 190 9.97 -5.65 -11.46
CA GLU A 190 10.19 -4.22 -11.16
C GLU A 190 9.58 -3.32 -12.25
N THR A 191 8.29 -3.51 -12.53
CA THR A 191 7.54 -2.84 -13.59
C THR A 191 6.29 -2.14 -13.07
N GLY A 192 6.34 -1.63 -11.83
CA GLY A 192 5.20 -0.95 -11.22
C GLY A 192 4.85 0.38 -11.90
N ILE A 193 3.69 0.93 -11.52
CA ILE A 193 3.08 2.12 -12.14
C ILE A 193 3.97 3.39 -12.09
N ILE A 194 4.92 3.45 -11.16
CA ILE A 194 5.86 4.59 -11.03
C ILE A 194 6.77 4.70 -12.26
N ILE A 195 7.09 3.59 -12.93
CA ILE A 195 7.84 3.64 -14.19
C ILE A 195 7.04 4.37 -15.26
N LEU A 196 5.74 4.11 -15.34
CA LEU A 196 4.84 4.84 -16.25
C LEU A 196 4.84 6.33 -15.93
N TYR A 197 4.64 6.71 -14.67
CA TYR A 197 4.64 8.12 -14.28
C TYR A 197 5.95 8.82 -14.63
N ASN A 198 7.09 8.21 -14.33
CA ASN A 198 8.40 8.79 -14.64
C ASN A 198 8.60 8.98 -16.16
N ARG A 199 8.18 7.99 -16.97
CA ARG A 199 8.24 8.10 -18.45
C ARG A 199 7.37 9.27 -18.96
N ILE A 200 6.12 9.34 -18.47
CA ILE A 200 5.19 10.41 -18.85
C ILE A 200 5.71 11.78 -18.43
N ILE A 201 6.10 11.96 -17.17
CA ILE A 201 6.61 13.24 -16.65
C ILE A 201 7.82 13.71 -17.46
N ALA A 202 8.78 12.81 -17.72
CA ALA A 202 9.97 13.14 -18.48
C ALA A 202 9.62 13.56 -19.93
N ARG A 203 8.76 12.80 -20.61
CA ARG A 203 8.35 13.09 -21.99
C ARG A 203 7.56 14.39 -22.10
N ILE A 204 6.55 14.58 -21.24
CA ILE A 204 5.69 15.77 -21.29
C ILE A 204 6.49 17.03 -20.98
N ARG A 205 7.42 16.97 -20.04
CA ARG A 205 8.32 18.08 -19.76
C ARG A 205 9.23 18.41 -20.95
N ALA A 206 9.79 17.38 -21.60
CA ALA A 206 10.70 17.57 -22.74
C ALA A 206 9.98 18.11 -23.99
N ASP A 207 8.80 17.56 -24.32
CA ASP A 207 8.12 17.84 -25.59
C ASP A 207 7.21 19.07 -25.52
N TYR A 208 6.68 19.41 -24.32
CA TYR A 208 5.63 20.43 -24.15
C TYR A 208 5.94 21.48 -23.08
N ASP A 209 7.06 21.35 -22.33
CA ASP A 209 7.44 22.22 -21.21
C ASP A 209 6.33 22.32 -20.13
N VAL A 210 5.59 21.22 -19.91
CA VAL A 210 4.52 21.11 -18.92
C VAL A 210 5.01 20.22 -17.77
N LEU A 211 4.78 20.66 -16.54
CA LEU A 211 5.02 19.87 -15.34
C LEU A 211 3.71 19.17 -14.96
N LEU A 212 3.74 17.83 -14.96
CA LEU A 212 2.65 17.00 -14.45
C LEU A 212 3.09 16.35 -13.15
N GLU A 213 2.15 16.21 -12.24
CA GLU A 213 2.27 15.34 -11.06
C GLU A 213 1.59 13.99 -11.33
N GLU A 214 1.82 12.99 -10.49
CA GLU A 214 1.18 11.67 -10.60
C GLU A 214 -0.35 11.76 -10.60
N ALA A 215 -0.91 12.66 -9.79
CA ALA A 215 -2.36 12.89 -9.72
C ALA A 215 -2.94 13.44 -11.03
N ASP A 216 -2.18 14.29 -11.75
CA ASP A 216 -2.58 14.80 -13.06
C ASP A 216 -2.66 13.67 -14.09
N ILE A 217 -1.65 12.77 -14.07
CA ILE A 217 -1.60 11.62 -14.97
C ILE A 217 -2.77 10.66 -14.67
N ASP A 218 -3.03 10.36 -13.41
CA ASP A 218 -4.18 9.55 -13.00
C ASP A 218 -5.50 10.17 -13.49
N SER A 219 -5.65 11.48 -13.33
CA SER A 219 -6.83 12.23 -13.79
C SER A 219 -7.03 12.12 -15.31
N ILE A 220 -5.95 12.29 -16.09
CA ILE A 220 -6.00 12.15 -17.55
C ILE A 220 -6.38 10.72 -17.96
N ILE A 221 -5.76 9.71 -17.37
CA ILE A 221 -6.03 8.29 -17.69
C ILE A 221 -7.48 7.93 -17.34
N GLN A 222 -8.05 8.53 -16.29
CA GLN A 222 -9.46 8.36 -15.91
C GLN A 222 -10.45 9.15 -16.80
N GLY A 223 -9.95 9.91 -17.78
CA GLY A 223 -10.79 10.67 -18.69
C GLY A 223 -11.10 12.11 -18.26
N ASN A 224 -10.55 12.59 -17.15
CA ASN A 224 -10.73 13.96 -16.67
C ASN A 224 -9.71 14.90 -17.35
N THR A 225 -9.96 15.26 -18.60
CA THR A 225 -8.97 15.93 -19.47
C THR A 225 -9.15 17.44 -19.58
N GLY A 226 -10.17 18.03 -18.94
CA GLY A 226 -10.62 19.42 -19.17
C GLY A 226 -9.60 20.54 -18.93
N PHE A 227 -8.52 20.27 -18.21
CA PHE A 227 -7.46 21.26 -17.90
C PHE A 227 -6.22 21.12 -18.77
N TYR A 228 -6.12 20.08 -19.60
CA TYR A 228 -4.91 19.76 -20.35
C TYR A 228 -5.15 19.87 -21.85
N GLY A 229 -4.15 20.41 -22.58
CA GLY A 229 -4.22 20.49 -24.04
C GLY A 229 -4.26 19.10 -24.68
N ALA A 230 -5.00 18.96 -25.79
CA ALA A 230 -5.19 17.67 -26.47
C ALA A 230 -3.88 16.95 -26.81
N LYS A 231 -2.79 17.67 -27.11
CA LYS A 231 -1.47 17.10 -27.41
C LYS A 231 -0.88 16.41 -26.17
N VAL A 232 -0.99 17.03 -24.99
CA VAL A 232 -0.53 16.47 -23.72
C VAL A 232 -1.34 15.23 -23.37
N VAL A 233 -2.67 15.30 -23.45
CA VAL A 233 -3.58 14.17 -23.21
C VAL A 233 -3.22 12.98 -24.10
N ASN A 234 -3.08 13.21 -25.41
CA ASN A 234 -2.73 12.15 -26.35
C ASN A 234 -1.36 11.52 -26.06
N ALA A 235 -0.37 12.32 -25.69
CA ALA A 235 0.96 11.81 -25.35
C ALA A 235 0.93 10.95 -24.05
N VAL A 236 0.18 11.38 -23.04
CA VAL A 236 -0.03 10.59 -21.80
C VAL A 236 -0.69 9.24 -22.13
N LEU A 237 -1.76 9.23 -22.93
CA LEU A 237 -2.47 8.00 -23.29
C LEU A 237 -1.63 7.08 -24.17
N GLN A 238 -0.77 7.62 -25.05
CA GLN A 238 0.17 6.82 -25.83
C GLN A 238 1.20 6.11 -24.94
N GLU A 239 1.80 6.83 -23.97
CA GLU A 239 2.74 6.21 -23.02
C GLU A 239 2.08 5.15 -22.14
N ALA A 240 0.84 5.41 -21.70
CA ALA A 240 0.07 4.42 -20.95
C ALA A 240 -0.18 3.15 -21.78
N GLY A 241 -0.56 3.30 -23.06
CA GLY A 241 -0.73 2.18 -23.98
C GLY A 241 0.56 1.39 -24.24
N ALA A 242 1.68 2.08 -24.41
CA ALA A 242 2.99 1.46 -24.57
C ALA A 242 3.40 0.67 -23.32
N TYR A 243 3.23 1.27 -22.14
CA TYR A 243 3.51 0.58 -20.86
C TYR A 243 2.70 -0.71 -20.71
N VAL A 244 1.41 -0.69 -21.00
CA VAL A 244 0.55 -1.90 -20.93
C VAL A 244 1.04 -2.95 -21.91
N THR A 245 1.42 -2.57 -23.12
CA THR A 245 1.95 -3.48 -24.14
C THR A 245 3.25 -4.13 -23.68
N ASP A 246 4.18 -3.34 -23.15
CA ASP A 246 5.47 -3.81 -22.61
C ASP A 246 5.23 -4.80 -21.45
N LEU A 247 4.33 -4.46 -20.53
CA LEU A 247 3.98 -5.29 -19.38
C LEU A 247 3.40 -6.65 -19.80
N LEU A 248 2.41 -6.63 -20.70
CA LEU A 248 1.78 -7.86 -21.21
C LEU A 248 2.77 -8.73 -22.00
N SER A 249 3.69 -8.12 -22.74
CA SER A 249 4.75 -8.83 -23.44
C SER A 249 5.70 -9.52 -22.45
N SER A 250 6.11 -8.81 -21.41
CA SER A 250 6.96 -9.37 -20.35
C SER A 250 6.30 -10.52 -19.58
N LEU A 251 4.98 -10.44 -19.36
CA LEU A 251 4.21 -11.52 -18.72
C LEU A 251 4.07 -12.77 -19.63
N ARG A 252 4.07 -12.60 -20.95
CA ARG A 252 4.00 -13.72 -21.91
C ARG A 252 5.28 -14.52 -22.02
N GLU A 253 6.41 -13.91 -21.74
CA GLU A 253 7.74 -14.54 -21.82
C GLU A 253 8.08 -15.37 -20.57
N ARG A 254 7.22 -15.34 -19.54
CA ARG A 254 7.36 -16.07 -18.28
C ARG A 254 6.37 -17.21 -18.14
#